data_3f4b05eec7895571623e7b79719705e8
#
_entry.id   3f4b05eec7895571623e7b79719705e8
#
_cell.length_a   1.000
_cell.length_b   1.000
_cell.length_c   1.000
_cell.angle_alpha   90.00
_cell.angle_beta   90.00
_cell.angle_gamma   90.00
#
_symmetry.space_group_name_H-M   'P 1'
#
loop_
_entity.id
_entity.type
_entity.pdbx_description
1 polymer ?
#
loop_
_entity_poly.entity_id
_entity_poly.type
_entity_poly.pdbx_seq_one_letter_code
_entity_poly.pdbx_strand_id
1 'polypeptide(L)'
;AAEADLEARCGKKLGDASDPLLVSVRSGAPFSMPGMMDTVLNLGLNDDSVQGLIAQTQNPRFAWDSYRRFIQMFSNVVMGVDADLFENALTQARLVAGVRVDSELSAEDLQELVETFKGIFSENVDASLYPELEVVDGKPIFPHDPELQLRLAIQAVFGSWMNERACIYRKQHGISDDLGTAVNVQAMAFGNKG
;
A
#
# COMPACT_ATOMS: atom_id res chain seq x y z
N ALA A 1 0.65 16.90 13.10
CA ALA A 1 1.62 18.01 12.92
C ALA A 1 2.50 17.77 11.67
N ALA A 2 3.22 16.65 11.56
CA ALA A 2 4.09 16.38 10.40
C ALA A 2 3.30 16.16 9.09
N GLU A 3 2.16 15.47 9.14
CA GLU A 3 1.28 15.27 8.00
C GLU A 3 0.75 16.60 7.46
N ALA A 4 0.21 17.47 8.33
CA ALA A 4 -0.28 18.79 7.92
C ALA A 4 0.83 19.69 7.33
N ASP A 5 2.09 19.55 7.77
CA ASP A 5 3.24 20.24 7.15
C ASP A 5 3.53 19.69 5.75
N LEU A 6 3.46 18.37 5.57
CA LEU A 6 3.64 17.72 4.26
C LEU A 6 2.53 18.14 3.29
N GLU A 7 1.27 18.11 3.71
CA GLU A 7 0.12 18.57 2.92
C GLU A 7 0.27 20.03 2.50
N ALA A 8 0.61 20.91 3.45
CA ALA A 8 0.82 22.33 3.18
C ALA A 8 1.94 22.59 2.16
N ARG A 9 3.06 21.84 2.25
CA ARG A 9 4.18 21.95 1.30
C ARG A 9 3.83 21.42 -0.08
N CYS A 10 3.00 20.38 -0.15
CA CYS A 10 2.59 19.78 -1.42
C CYS A 10 1.39 20.51 -2.05
N GLY A 11 0.66 21.33 -1.27
CA GLY A 11 -0.60 21.94 -1.70
C GLY A 11 -1.71 20.92 -1.95
N LYS A 12 -1.64 19.72 -1.35
CA LYS A 12 -2.54 18.59 -1.54
C LYS A 12 -2.92 18.00 -0.20
N LYS A 13 -4.02 17.24 -0.16
CA LYS A 13 -4.46 16.50 1.03
C LYS A 13 -4.39 14.99 0.82
N LEU A 14 -4.04 14.29 1.88
CA LEU A 14 -4.07 12.84 1.90
C LEU A 14 -5.52 12.35 1.70
N GLY A 15 -5.74 11.49 0.70
CA GLY A 15 -7.07 10.96 0.39
C GLY A 15 -8.06 11.93 -0.23
N ASP A 16 -7.64 13.13 -0.69
CA ASP A 16 -8.53 14.06 -1.40
C ASP A 16 -9.08 13.39 -2.66
N ALA A 17 -10.40 13.51 -2.87
CA ALA A 17 -11.09 12.88 -3.99
C ALA A 17 -10.78 13.53 -5.35
N SER A 18 -10.25 14.74 -5.37
CA SER A 18 -9.99 15.50 -6.61
C SER A 18 -8.51 15.64 -6.95
N ASP A 19 -7.66 15.86 -5.94
CA ASP A 19 -6.22 16.04 -6.09
C ASP A 19 -5.46 15.34 -4.93
N PRO A 20 -5.48 13.99 -4.88
CA PRO A 20 -4.94 13.25 -3.75
C PRO A 20 -3.44 13.44 -3.59
N LEU A 21 -3.02 13.68 -2.34
CA LEU A 21 -1.66 13.43 -1.92
C LEU A 21 -1.50 11.93 -1.74
N LEU A 22 -0.61 11.30 -2.50
CA LEU A 22 -0.21 9.93 -2.26
C LEU A 22 1.18 9.90 -1.64
N VAL A 23 1.38 9.01 -0.67
CA VAL A 23 2.63 8.93 0.05
C VAL A 23 3.24 7.52 0.03
N SER A 24 4.53 7.47 0.23
CA SER A 24 5.25 6.24 0.58
C SER A 24 5.60 6.26 2.07
N VAL A 25 5.49 5.11 2.71
CA VAL A 25 5.92 4.88 4.09
C VAL A 25 7.06 3.86 4.05
N ARG A 26 8.22 4.25 4.53
CA ARG A 26 9.44 3.43 4.45
C ARG A 26 10.33 3.61 5.67
N SER A 27 11.21 2.64 5.93
CA SER A 27 12.17 2.74 7.02
C SER A 27 13.18 3.87 6.81
N GLY A 28 13.59 4.48 7.92
CA GLY A 28 14.67 5.47 8.00
C GLY A 28 15.79 5.00 8.93
N ALA A 29 16.16 3.72 8.85
CA ALA A 29 17.24 3.17 9.64
C ALA A 29 18.59 3.87 9.34
N PRO A 30 19.48 4.04 10.34
CA PRO A 30 20.77 4.68 10.15
C PRO A 30 21.72 3.87 9.24
N PHE A 31 21.44 2.59 9.05
CA PHE A 31 22.17 1.71 8.13
C PHE A 31 21.26 1.33 6.96
N SER A 32 21.83 1.34 5.76
CA SER A 32 21.11 0.85 4.58
C SER A 32 21.02 -0.67 4.63
N MET A 33 19.79 -1.18 4.66
CA MET A 33 19.48 -2.62 4.67
C MET A 33 18.53 -2.95 3.51
N PRO A 34 19.03 -3.00 2.26
CA PRO A 34 18.19 -3.15 1.07
C PRO A 34 17.33 -4.40 1.11
N GLY A 35 16.01 -4.26 0.94
CA GLY A 35 15.06 -5.37 0.93
C GLY A 35 14.78 -6.02 2.29
N MET A 36 15.40 -5.52 3.38
CA MET A 36 15.21 -6.11 4.72
C MET A 36 14.01 -5.54 5.46
N MET A 37 13.73 -4.25 5.25
CA MET A 37 12.63 -3.53 5.89
C MET A 37 11.47 -3.33 4.91
N ASP A 38 10.28 -3.23 5.45
CA ASP A 38 9.08 -3.08 4.65
C ASP A 38 8.88 -1.63 4.16
N THR A 39 8.15 -1.51 3.06
CA THR A 39 7.76 -0.25 2.43
C THR A 39 6.31 -0.36 1.98
N VAL A 40 5.52 0.70 2.16
CA VAL A 40 4.18 0.83 1.61
C VAL A 40 4.17 2.01 0.65
N LEU A 41 3.70 1.79 -0.59
CA LEU A 41 3.63 2.78 -1.65
C LEU A 41 2.18 3.10 -1.99
N ASN A 42 1.94 4.26 -2.60
CA ASN A 42 0.62 4.71 -3.06
C ASN A 42 -0.43 4.79 -1.94
N LEU A 43 0.02 4.95 -0.70
CA LEU A 43 -0.87 5.13 0.44
C LEU A 43 -1.66 6.45 0.28
N GLY A 44 -2.94 6.40 0.60
CA GLY A 44 -3.90 7.47 0.38
C GLY A 44 -4.89 7.15 -0.75
N LEU A 45 -4.68 6.04 -1.50
CA LEU A 45 -5.67 5.56 -2.47
C LEU A 45 -6.85 4.88 -1.76
N ASN A 46 -8.03 5.24 -2.20
CA ASN A 46 -9.32 4.65 -1.87
C ASN A 46 -10.26 4.82 -3.07
N ASP A 47 -11.53 4.45 -2.93
CA ASP A 47 -12.49 4.49 -4.03
C ASP A 47 -12.77 5.91 -4.56
N ASP A 48 -12.63 6.93 -3.70
CA ASP A 48 -12.81 8.32 -4.08
C ASP A 48 -11.53 8.91 -4.68
N SER A 49 -10.39 8.75 -4.00
CA SER A 49 -9.12 9.34 -4.42
C SER A 49 -8.57 8.74 -5.73
N VAL A 50 -8.93 7.49 -6.07
CA VAL A 50 -8.57 6.91 -7.36
C VAL A 50 -9.20 7.70 -8.53
N GLN A 51 -10.39 8.25 -8.35
CA GLN A 51 -11.05 9.10 -9.35
C GLN A 51 -10.27 10.42 -9.56
N GLY A 52 -9.78 11.01 -8.47
CA GLY A 52 -8.89 12.17 -8.53
C GLY A 52 -7.59 11.88 -9.29
N LEU A 53 -7.00 10.71 -9.04
CA LEU A 53 -5.79 10.28 -9.75
C LEU A 53 -6.07 10.06 -11.25
N ILE A 54 -7.23 9.52 -11.62
CA ILE A 54 -7.68 9.40 -13.02
C ILE A 54 -7.77 10.78 -13.66
N ALA A 55 -8.45 11.71 -13.00
CA ALA A 55 -8.63 13.06 -13.51
C ALA A 55 -7.30 13.82 -13.72
N GLN A 56 -6.33 13.64 -12.79
CA GLN A 56 -5.01 14.25 -12.89
C GLN A 56 -4.13 13.67 -13.98
N THR A 57 -4.14 12.36 -14.11
CA THR A 57 -3.22 11.66 -15.02
C THR A 57 -3.79 11.45 -16.41
N GLN A 58 -5.11 11.60 -16.57
CA GLN A 58 -5.86 11.25 -17.78
C GLN A 58 -5.57 9.79 -18.22
N ASN A 59 -5.24 8.94 -17.26
CA ASN A 59 -4.87 7.55 -17.48
C ASN A 59 -5.57 6.64 -16.45
N PRO A 60 -6.82 6.21 -16.72
CA PRO A 60 -7.58 5.34 -15.83
C PRO A 60 -6.85 4.02 -15.53
N ARG A 61 -6.19 3.44 -16.54
CA ARG A 61 -5.44 2.20 -16.37
C ARG A 61 -4.34 2.36 -15.33
N PHE A 62 -3.56 3.44 -15.39
CA PHE A 62 -2.50 3.73 -14.42
C PHE A 62 -3.06 3.89 -12.99
N ALA A 63 -4.18 4.58 -12.85
CA ALA A 63 -4.77 4.84 -11.54
C ALA A 63 -5.28 3.54 -10.90
N TRP A 64 -6.00 2.70 -11.65
CA TRP A 64 -6.49 1.42 -11.17
C TRP A 64 -5.37 0.43 -10.88
N ASP A 65 -4.31 0.37 -11.72
CA ASP A 65 -3.12 -0.45 -11.44
C ASP A 65 -2.39 0.01 -10.17
N SER A 66 -2.31 1.33 -9.94
CA SER A 66 -1.73 1.88 -8.71
C SER A 66 -2.55 1.49 -7.47
N TYR A 67 -3.88 1.53 -7.57
CA TYR A 67 -4.79 1.18 -6.47
C TYR A 67 -4.73 -0.33 -6.17
N ARG A 68 -4.81 -1.20 -7.18
CA ARG A 68 -4.70 -2.63 -6.95
C ARG A 68 -3.35 -3.01 -6.31
N ARG A 69 -2.23 -2.38 -6.75
CA ARG A 69 -0.90 -2.58 -6.15
C ARG A 69 -0.85 -2.12 -4.71
N PHE A 70 -1.52 -1.02 -4.39
CA PHE A 70 -1.62 -0.53 -3.02
C PHE A 70 -2.37 -1.53 -2.14
N ILE A 71 -3.54 -2.03 -2.57
CA ILE A 71 -4.32 -3.01 -1.81
C ILE A 71 -3.48 -4.28 -1.55
N GLN A 72 -2.85 -4.83 -2.58
CA GLN A 72 -1.97 -6.01 -2.45
C GLN A 72 -0.85 -5.76 -1.44
N MET A 73 -0.12 -4.66 -1.61
CA MET A 73 1.01 -4.32 -0.74
C MET A 73 0.57 -4.06 0.70
N PHE A 74 -0.51 -3.30 0.90
CA PHE A 74 -1.05 -3.01 2.22
C PHE A 74 -1.52 -4.30 2.91
N SER A 75 -2.27 -5.13 2.22
CA SER A 75 -2.75 -6.41 2.74
C SER A 75 -1.61 -7.34 3.14
N ASN A 76 -0.58 -7.45 2.31
CA ASN A 76 0.56 -8.32 2.58
C ASN A 76 1.47 -7.74 3.69
N VAL A 77 1.90 -6.49 3.55
CA VAL A 77 2.90 -5.88 4.45
C VAL A 77 2.30 -5.50 5.80
N VAL A 78 1.08 -4.93 5.81
CA VAL A 78 0.47 -4.38 7.02
C VAL A 78 -0.34 -5.44 7.76
N MET A 79 -1.11 -6.25 7.03
CA MET A 79 -2.04 -7.22 7.60
C MET A 79 -1.51 -8.66 7.60
N GLY A 80 -0.38 -8.92 6.90
CA GLY A 80 0.22 -10.26 6.85
C GLY A 80 -0.52 -11.26 5.96
N VAL A 81 -1.39 -10.77 5.06
CA VAL A 81 -2.11 -11.64 4.11
C VAL A 81 -1.12 -12.24 3.11
N ASP A 82 -1.28 -13.52 2.79
CA ASP A 82 -0.41 -14.23 1.86
C ASP A 82 -0.44 -13.59 0.47
N ALA A 83 0.74 -13.23 -0.03
CA ALA A 83 0.92 -12.61 -1.35
C ALA A 83 0.45 -13.51 -2.49
N ASP A 84 0.55 -14.83 -2.35
CA ASP A 84 0.17 -15.79 -3.38
C ASP A 84 -1.32 -15.73 -3.73
N LEU A 85 -2.18 -15.31 -2.79
CA LEU A 85 -3.60 -15.12 -3.05
C LEU A 85 -3.85 -14.03 -4.10
N PHE A 86 -3.11 -12.93 -4.00
CA PHE A 86 -3.19 -11.81 -4.95
C PHE A 86 -2.56 -12.16 -6.30
N GLU A 87 -1.41 -12.84 -6.30
CA GLU A 87 -0.76 -13.28 -7.53
C GLU A 87 -1.60 -14.29 -8.32
N ASN A 88 -2.29 -15.19 -7.62
CA ASN A 88 -3.23 -16.12 -8.22
C ASN A 88 -4.42 -15.39 -8.86
N ALA A 89 -5.02 -14.42 -8.15
CA ALA A 89 -6.12 -13.62 -8.68
C ALA A 89 -5.68 -12.79 -9.91
N LEU A 90 -4.50 -12.18 -9.88
CA LEU A 90 -3.91 -11.47 -11.00
C LEU A 90 -3.68 -12.40 -12.21
N THR A 91 -3.21 -13.61 -11.96
CA THR A 91 -3.01 -14.62 -13.02
C THR A 91 -4.34 -15.02 -13.65
N GLN A 92 -5.39 -15.21 -12.84
CA GLN A 92 -6.74 -15.50 -13.36
C GLN A 92 -7.30 -14.31 -14.17
N ALA A 93 -7.12 -13.08 -13.71
CA ALA A 93 -7.54 -11.90 -14.47
C ALA A 93 -6.87 -11.84 -15.86
N ARG A 94 -5.57 -12.10 -15.95
CA ARG A 94 -4.85 -12.19 -17.23
C ARG A 94 -5.41 -13.29 -18.15
N LEU A 95 -5.70 -14.46 -17.59
CA LEU A 95 -6.26 -15.57 -18.36
C LEU A 95 -7.66 -15.23 -18.93
N VAL A 96 -8.50 -14.60 -18.10
CA VAL A 96 -9.85 -14.18 -18.52
C VAL A 96 -9.78 -13.09 -19.59
N ALA A 97 -8.92 -12.10 -19.43
CA ALA A 97 -8.69 -11.04 -20.41
C ALA A 97 -7.94 -11.53 -21.67
N GLY A 98 -7.38 -12.74 -21.68
CA GLY A 98 -6.61 -13.28 -22.82
C GLY A 98 -5.26 -12.58 -23.04
N VAL A 99 -4.68 -11.97 -22.03
CA VAL A 99 -3.42 -11.22 -22.10
C VAL A 99 -2.27 -11.98 -21.42
N ARG A 100 -1.03 -11.62 -21.76
CA ARG A 100 0.17 -12.32 -21.25
C ARG A 100 0.84 -11.61 -20.09
N VAL A 101 0.76 -10.30 -20.06
CA VAL A 101 1.44 -9.44 -19.08
C VAL A 101 0.45 -8.44 -18.45
N ASP A 102 0.69 -8.04 -17.22
CA ASP A 102 -0.18 -7.14 -16.46
C ASP A 102 -0.39 -5.79 -17.17
N SER A 103 0.61 -5.35 -17.95
CA SER A 103 0.54 -4.08 -18.67
C SER A 103 -0.49 -4.07 -19.81
N GLU A 104 -1.00 -5.23 -20.20
CA GLU A 104 -2.02 -5.39 -21.24
C GLU A 104 -3.45 -5.44 -20.68
N LEU A 105 -3.61 -5.55 -19.34
CA LEU A 105 -4.92 -5.46 -18.70
C LEU A 105 -5.53 -4.07 -18.93
N SER A 106 -6.82 -4.03 -19.25
CA SER A 106 -7.55 -2.78 -19.42
C SER A 106 -7.83 -2.08 -18.08
N ALA A 107 -8.35 -0.87 -18.12
CA ALA A 107 -8.78 -0.17 -16.91
C ALA A 107 -9.95 -0.88 -16.23
N GLU A 108 -10.84 -1.45 -17.01
CA GLU A 108 -12.01 -2.21 -16.56
C GLU A 108 -11.57 -3.51 -15.87
N ASP A 109 -10.65 -4.28 -16.47
CA ASP A 109 -10.08 -5.49 -15.85
C ASP A 109 -9.41 -5.19 -14.51
N LEU A 110 -8.68 -4.07 -14.44
CA LEU A 110 -8.00 -3.64 -13.21
C LEU A 110 -8.98 -3.16 -12.13
N GLN A 111 -10.10 -2.54 -12.52
CA GLN A 111 -11.15 -2.15 -11.60
C GLN A 111 -11.82 -3.39 -10.98
N GLU A 112 -12.16 -4.40 -11.78
CA GLU A 112 -12.69 -5.68 -11.29
C GLU A 112 -11.69 -6.40 -10.39
N LEU A 113 -10.41 -6.32 -10.73
CA LEU A 113 -9.34 -6.90 -9.91
C LEU A 113 -9.17 -6.18 -8.55
N VAL A 114 -9.41 -4.87 -8.48
CA VAL A 114 -9.46 -4.11 -7.22
C VAL A 114 -10.53 -4.67 -6.30
N GLU A 115 -11.74 -4.93 -6.80
CA GLU A 115 -12.82 -5.51 -6.01
C GLU A 115 -12.49 -6.93 -5.54
N THR A 116 -11.86 -7.72 -6.41
CA THR A 116 -11.35 -9.06 -6.04
C THR A 116 -10.32 -8.98 -4.93
N PHE A 117 -9.39 -8.03 -4.98
CA PHE A 117 -8.36 -7.84 -3.95
C PHE A 117 -8.94 -7.37 -2.62
N LYS A 118 -9.96 -6.51 -2.63
CA LYS A 118 -10.72 -6.14 -1.42
C LYS A 118 -11.42 -7.36 -0.81
N GLY A 119 -11.97 -8.23 -1.66
CA GLY A 119 -12.55 -9.52 -1.21
C GLY A 119 -11.51 -10.40 -0.53
N ILE A 120 -10.31 -10.56 -1.11
CA ILE A 120 -9.20 -11.31 -0.50
C ILE A 120 -8.83 -10.71 0.85
N PHE A 121 -8.72 -9.37 0.96
CA PHE A 121 -8.49 -8.68 2.23
C PHE A 121 -9.55 -9.07 3.27
N SER A 122 -10.83 -8.91 2.93
CA SER A 122 -11.96 -9.18 3.84
C SER A 122 -12.03 -10.63 4.32
N GLU A 123 -11.58 -11.57 3.51
CA GLU A 123 -11.63 -13.01 3.83
C GLU A 123 -10.43 -13.49 4.65
N ASN A 124 -9.30 -12.78 4.61
CA ASN A 124 -8.04 -13.24 5.19
C ASN A 124 -7.52 -12.37 6.34
N VAL A 125 -8.12 -11.21 6.61
CA VAL A 125 -7.74 -10.35 7.73
C VAL A 125 -8.58 -10.70 8.96
N ASP A 126 -7.91 -10.95 10.08
CA ASP A 126 -8.58 -11.14 11.37
C ASP A 126 -8.90 -9.78 12.01
N ALA A 127 -10.17 -9.37 11.93
CA ALA A 127 -10.63 -8.11 12.51
C ALA A 127 -10.38 -7.98 14.02
N SER A 128 -10.23 -9.09 14.74
CA SER A 128 -9.95 -9.06 16.19
C SER A 128 -8.57 -8.49 16.52
N LEU A 129 -7.63 -8.57 15.58
CA LEU A 129 -6.29 -7.99 15.69
C LEU A 129 -6.24 -6.51 15.31
N TYR A 130 -7.25 -6.02 14.61
CA TYR A 130 -7.34 -4.66 14.08
C TYR A 130 -8.71 -4.04 14.41
N PRO A 131 -8.98 -3.73 15.69
CA PRO A 131 -10.30 -3.27 16.14
C PRO A 131 -10.74 -1.92 15.56
N GLU A 132 -9.80 -1.19 14.94
CA GLU A 132 -10.09 0.07 14.25
C GLU A 132 -10.59 -0.11 12.81
N LEU A 133 -10.55 -1.32 12.25
CA LEU A 133 -11.12 -1.59 10.93
C LEU A 133 -12.65 -1.61 11.01
N GLU A 134 -13.27 -1.03 10.01
CA GLU A 134 -14.70 -1.18 9.80
C GLU A 134 -15.03 -2.63 9.45
N VAL A 135 -16.12 -3.15 10.05
CA VAL A 135 -16.59 -4.51 9.85
C VAL A 135 -18.01 -4.49 9.28
N VAL A 136 -18.20 -5.14 8.14
CA VAL A 136 -19.51 -5.30 7.50
C VAL A 136 -19.78 -6.79 7.36
N ASP A 137 -20.96 -7.24 7.78
CA ASP A 137 -21.38 -8.65 7.78
C ASP A 137 -20.36 -9.60 8.44
N GLY A 138 -19.70 -9.13 9.51
CA GLY A 138 -18.71 -9.90 10.25
C GLY A 138 -17.33 -9.99 9.61
N LYS A 139 -17.09 -9.29 8.51
CA LYS A 139 -15.80 -9.24 7.82
C LYS A 139 -15.22 -7.83 7.82
N PRO A 140 -13.90 -7.65 8.01
CA PRO A 140 -13.27 -6.35 7.88
C PRO A 140 -13.29 -5.90 6.42
N ILE A 141 -13.51 -4.62 6.18
CA ILE A 141 -13.36 -4.03 4.86
C ILE A 141 -12.02 -3.32 4.72
N PHE A 142 -11.53 -3.22 3.49
CA PHE A 142 -10.29 -2.49 3.20
C PHE A 142 -10.43 -1.03 3.66
N PRO A 143 -9.50 -0.47 4.45
CA PRO A 143 -9.66 0.83 5.08
C PRO A 143 -9.78 1.95 4.04
N HIS A 144 -10.93 2.63 4.05
CA HIS A 144 -11.19 3.78 3.20
C HIS A 144 -10.55 5.06 3.76
N ASP A 145 -10.41 5.16 5.09
CA ASP A 145 -9.78 6.29 5.76
C ASP A 145 -8.26 6.31 5.56
N PRO A 146 -7.70 7.33 4.88
CA PRO A 146 -6.27 7.39 4.59
C PRO A 146 -5.42 7.67 5.85
N GLU A 147 -5.98 8.29 6.90
CA GLU A 147 -5.28 8.46 8.17
C GLU A 147 -5.10 7.10 8.89
N LEU A 148 -6.13 6.26 8.84
CA LEU A 148 -6.04 4.89 9.34
C LEU A 148 -5.01 4.07 8.55
N GLN A 149 -5.05 4.16 7.22
CA GLN A 149 -4.05 3.52 6.35
C GLN A 149 -2.62 3.94 6.76
N LEU A 150 -2.40 5.25 6.94
CA LEU A 150 -1.10 5.81 7.30
C LEU A 150 -0.63 5.32 8.67
N ARG A 151 -1.49 5.34 9.67
CA ARG A 151 -1.16 4.87 11.02
C ARG A 151 -0.76 3.40 11.04
N LEU A 152 -1.54 2.54 10.38
CA LEU A 152 -1.26 1.10 10.31
C LEU A 152 0.03 0.81 9.53
N ALA A 153 0.26 1.51 8.42
CA ALA A 153 1.49 1.37 7.65
C ALA A 153 2.74 1.81 8.43
N ILE A 154 2.67 2.90 9.20
CA ILE A 154 3.77 3.33 10.07
C ILE A 154 4.07 2.26 11.12
N GLN A 155 3.06 1.68 11.76
CA GLN A 155 3.23 0.60 12.73
C GLN A 155 3.88 -0.63 12.10
N ALA A 156 3.44 -1.04 10.91
CA ALA A 156 4.01 -2.17 10.18
C ALA A 156 5.49 -1.94 9.81
N VAL A 157 5.84 -0.73 9.34
CA VAL A 157 7.23 -0.40 9.02
C VAL A 157 8.11 -0.40 10.27
N PHE A 158 7.65 0.12 11.40
CA PHE A 158 8.37 -0.02 12.67
C PHE A 158 8.54 -1.50 13.06
N GLY A 159 7.47 -2.29 12.95
CA GLY A 159 7.49 -3.72 13.27
C GLY A 159 8.47 -4.51 12.38
N SER A 160 8.66 -4.07 11.14
CA SER A 160 9.56 -4.75 10.19
C SER A 160 11.04 -4.73 10.59
N TRP A 161 11.42 -3.87 11.56
CA TRP A 161 12.74 -3.94 12.19
C TRP A 161 13.01 -5.30 12.82
N MET A 162 11.98 -5.93 13.36
CA MET A 162 12.06 -7.21 14.06
C MET A 162 11.70 -8.42 13.18
N ASN A 163 11.43 -8.24 11.88
CA ASN A 163 11.20 -9.38 11.01
C ASN A 163 12.47 -10.24 10.84
N GLU A 164 12.31 -11.51 10.51
CA GLU A 164 13.38 -12.49 10.47
C GLU A 164 14.53 -12.07 9.55
N ARG A 165 14.23 -11.62 8.33
CA ARG A 165 15.24 -11.19 7.35
C ARG A 165 16.06 -10.00 7.85
N ALA A 166 15.43 -9.04 8.53
CA ALA A 166 16.12 -7.88 9.09
C ALA A 166 17.03 -8.28 10.27
N CYS A 167 16.55 -9.17 11.14
CA CYS A 167 17.34 -9.70 12.25
C CYS A 167 18.57 -10.48 11.76
N ILE A 168 18.40 -11.36 10.77
CA ILE A 168 19.50 -12.12 10.17
C ILE A 168 20.52 -11.18 9.55
N TYR A 169 20.07 -10.19 8.76
CA TYR A 169 20.94 -9.22 8.13
C TYR A 169 21.77 -8.43 9.17
N ARG A 170 21.11 -7.92 10.22
CA ARG A 170 21.81 -7.17 11.28
C ARG A 170 22.85 -8.03 11.98
N LYS A 171 22.51 -9.28 12.30
CA LYS A 171 23.44 -10.23 12.92
C LYS A 171 24.67 -10.49 12.04
N GLN A 172 24.49 -10.63 10.73
CA GLN A 172 25.59 -10.86 9.79
C GLN A 172 26.51 -9.64 9.64
N HIS A 173 25.95 -8.44 9.78
CA HIS A 173 26.68 -7.19 9.59
C HIS A 173 27.11 -6.50 10.90
N GLY A 174 26.90 -7.15 12.05
CA GLY A 174 27.30 -6.61 13.35
C GLY A 174 26.52 -5.35 13.76
N ILE A 175 25.28 -5.19 13.26
CA ILE A 175 24.40 -4.06 13.58
C ILE A 175 23.59 -4.40 14.83
N SER A 176 23.61 -3.53 15.86
CA SER A 176 22.86 -3.76 17.09
C SER A 176 21.35 -3.68 16.86
N ASP A 177 20.61 -4.59 17.48
CA ASP A 177 19.13 -4.57 17.49
C ASP A 177 18.58 -3.35 18.25
N ASP A 178 19.33 -2.79 19.19
CA ASP A 178 18.92 -1.64 20.01
C ASP A 178 18.89 -0.30 19.25
N LEU A 179 19.46 -0.25 18.03
CA LEU A 179 19.46 0.97 17.22
C LEU A 179 18.06 1.39 16.77
N GLY A 180 17.20 0.42 16.49
CA GLY A 180 15.86 0.70 15.98
C GLY A 180 15.85 1.34 14.59
N THR A 181 14.68 1.80 14.18
CA THR A 181 14.47 2.51 12.91
C THR A 181 13.59 3.74 13.10
N ALA A 182 13.76 4.74 12.26
CA ALA A 182 12.78 5.77 12.03
C ALA A 182 11.83 5.33 10.89
N VAL A 183 10.75 6.06 10.71
CA VAL A 183 9.85 5.91 9.56
C VAL A 183 9.80 7.23 8.81
N ASN A 184 10.01 7.17 7.50
CA ASN A 184 9.89 8.29 6.58
C ASN A 184 8.56 8.20 5.83
N VAL A 185 7.78 9.28 5.87
CA VAL A 185 6.59 9.48 5.06
C VAL A 185 6.92 10.53 4.01
N GLN A 186 6.82 10.17 2.73
CA GLN A 186 7.26 11.01 1.62
C GLN A 186 6.17 11.08 0.54
N ALA A 187 5.94 12.26 -0.01
CA ALA A 187 5.08 12.42 -1.17
C ALA A 187 5.59 11.58 -2.36
N MET A 188 4.66 10.90 -3.04
CA MET A 188 4.96 10.13 -4.25
C MET A 188 5.23 11.07 -5.42
N ALA A 189 6.28 10.77 -6.18
CA ALA A 189 6.55 11.39 -7.47
C ALA A 189 6.38 10.33 -8.58
N PHE A 190 5.49 10.60 -9.52
CA PHE A 190 5.22 9.69 -10.63
C PHE A 190 6.10 10.04 -11.83
N GLY A 191 6.97 9.12 -12.24
CA GLY A 191 7.90 9.31 -13.36
C GLY A 191 7.24 9.42 -14.74
N ASN A 192 5.93 9.17 -14.83
CA ASN A 192 5.14 9.30 -16.05
C ASN A 192 4.56 10.71 -16.27
N LYS A 193 4.91 11.66 -15.41
CA LYS A 193 4.53 13.09 -15.53
C LYS A 193 5.69 13.95 -16.06
N GLY A 194 6.57 13.36 -16.85
CA GLY A 194 7.69 14.05 -17.46
C GLY A 194 7.28 14.90 -18.66
#